data_9013e9bcdb0efd8a35a43df37613d2e8
#
_entry.id   9013e9bcdb0efd8a35a43df37613d2e8
#
_cell.length_a   1.000
_cell.length_b   1.000
_cell.length_c   1.000
_cell.angle_alpha   90.00
_cell.angle_beta   90.00
_cell.angle_gamma   90.00
#
_symmetry.space_group_name_H-M   'P 1'
#
loop_
_entity.id
_entity.type
_entity.pdbx_description
1 polymer ?
#
loop_
_entity_poly.entity_id
_entity_poly.type
_entity_poly.pdbx_seq_one_letter_code
_entity_poly.pdbx_strand_id
1 'polypeptide(L)'
;LWKKQVHVIGRCKIDLTKYEIHGKKRTGKEIVLQYGRKAHYCRKTKSAYIRLDAKQNGIPVRLFLIRYRKHQQWTIILTTDFSLRYRQAFELYQIRWNIEVLWKDCKEYLELGKYQGRDLDGQIADCTIVFIIHQILTLEKRFSSYETFGEVFKEAEKEARMLTLWERILDFVYKMLNTCSFLYNEGDDVLIRQTVFDSFCGMDINQETHWYETIEKMTFKLF
;
A
#
# COMPACT_ATOMS: atom_id res chain seq x y z
N LEU A 1 21.19 -6.94 4.78
CA LEU A 1 19.86 -7.59 4.75
C LEU A 1 19.99 -9.08 5.10
N TRP A 2 20.87 -9.83 4.45
CA TRP A 2 21.05 -11.27 4.71
C TRP A 2 21.37 -11.61 6.18
N LYS A 3 22.28 -10.84 6.83
CA LYS A 3 22.63 -11.01 8.24
C LYS A 3 21.47 -10.74 9.21
N LYS A 4 20.42 -10.03 8.77
CA LYS A 4 19.24 -9.69 9.59
C LYS A 4 18.04 -10.61 9.31
N GLN A 5 18.21 -11.72 8.64
CA GLN A 5 17.14 -12.66 8.23
C GLN A 5 16.00 -12.00 7.41
N VAL A 6 16.29 -10.88 6.75
CA VAL A 6 15.34 -10.21 5.87
C VAL A 6 15.41 -10.84 4.49
N HIS A 7 14.33 -11.47 4.07
CA HIS A 7 14.21 -12.03 2.73
C HIS A 7 13.87 -10.95 1.71
N VAL A 8 14.40 -11.13 0.51
CA VAL A 8 14.18 -10.23 -0.62
C VAL A 8 13.46 -10.99 -1.73
N ILE A 9 12.49 -10.33 -2.34
CA ILE A 9 11.89 -10.77 -3.59
C ILE A 9 11.92 -9.62 -4.59
N GLY A 10 12.30 -9.91 -5.83
CA GLY A 10 12.45 -8.86 -6.83
C GLY A 10 12.45 -9.40 -8.26
N ARG A 11 12.23 -8.50 -9.21
CA ARG A 11 12.34 -8.79 -10.65
C ARG A 11 13.73 -8.44 -11.14
N CYS A 12 14.32 -9.33 -11.92
CA CYS A 12 15.62 -9.13 -12.55
C CYS A 12 15.50 -9.08 -14.07
N LYS A 13 16.39 -8.30 -14.69
CA LYS A 13 16.52 -8.28 -16.15
C LYS A 13 17.14 -9.59 -16.63
N ILE A 14 16.55 -10.17 -17.69
CA ILE A 14 16.94 -11.49 -18.19
C ILE A 14 18.32 -11.48 -18.85
N ASP A 15 18.76 -10.33 -19.35
CA ASP A 15 19.96 -10.21 -20.19
C ASP A 15 21.19 -9.74 -19.45
N LEU A 16 21.03 -8.98 -18.37
CA LEU A 16 22.12 -8.26 -17.71
C LEU A 16 22.71 -9.01 -16.53
N THR A 17 21.88 -9.79 -15.83
CA THR A 17 22.31 -10.44 -14.58
C THR A 17 22.83 -11.84 -14.86
N LYS A 18 24.02 -12.16 -14.34
CA LYS A 18 24.60 -13.50 -14.41
C LYS A 18 24.36 -14.23 -13.08
N TYR A 19 23.99 -15.49 -13.20
CA TYR A 19 23.73 -16.40 -12.08
C TYR A 19 24.68 -17.59 -12.17
N GLU A 20 25.23 -18.01 -11.06
CA GLU A 20 26.05 -19.19 -10.97
C GLU A 20 25.17 -20.42 -10.69
N ILE A 21 25.13 -21.36 -11.62
CA ILE A 21 24.39 -22.61 -11.54
C ILE A 21 25.39 -23.75 -11.83
N HIS A 22 25.54 -24.64 -10.86
CA HIS A 22 26.51 -25.74 -10.94
C HIS A 22 27.93 -25.27 -11.31
N GLY A 23 28.39 -24.18 -10.68
CA GLY A 23 29.74 -23.62 -10.92
C GLY A 23 29.91 -22.84 -12.22
N LYS A 24 28.88 -22.73 -13.04
CA LYS A 24 28.94 -21.98 -14.33
C LYS A 24 28.07 -20.73 -14.25
N LYS A 25 28.65 -19.58 -14.60
CA LYS A 25 27.93 -18.30 -14.71
C LYS A 25 27.13 -18.24 -15.98
N ARG A 26 25.82 -17.99 -15.90
CA ARG A 26 24.89 -17.92 -17.02
C ARG A 26 23.95 -16.73 -16.88
N THR A 27 23.58 -16.15 -18.00
CA THR A 27 22.51 -15.14 -18.07
C THR A 27 21.14 -15.82 -18.06
N GLY A 28 20.09 -15.04 -17.79
CA GLY A 28 18.73 -15.55 -17.85
C GLY A 28 18.35 -16.13 -19.21
N LYS A 29 18.85 -15.55 -20.32
CA LYS A 29 18.62 -16.09 -21.67
C LYS A 29 19.25 -17.48 -21.85
N GLU A 30 20.47 -17.66 -21.41
CA GLU A 30 21.17 -18.96 -21.50
C GLU A 30 20.47 -20.02 -20.63
N ILE A 31 19.94 -19.61 -19.47
CA ILE A 31 19.14 -20.48 -18.59
C ILE A 31 17.86 -20.92 -19.31
N VAL A 32 17.17 -19.99 -19.96
CA VAL A 32 15.94 -20.30 -20.72
C VAL A 32 16.25 -21.25 -21.89
N LEU A 33 17.33 -21.03 -22.63
CA LEU A 33 17.71 -21.91 -23.73
C LEU A 33 17.97 -23.34 -23.24
N GLN A 34 18.61 -23.50 -22.09
CA GLN A 34 18.93 -24.80 -21.53
C GLN A 34 17.77 -25.50 -20.87
N TYR A 35 16.98 -24.77 -20.07
CA TYR A 35 15.94 -25.35 -19.21
C TYR A 35 14.52 -25.07 -19.69
N GLY A 36 14.32 -24.26 -20.72
CA GLY A 36 13.02 -23.82 -21.22
C GLY A 36 12.06 -24.94 -21.60
N ARG A 37 12.61 -26.07 -22.14
CA ARG A 37 11.82 -27.25 -22.49
C ARG A 37 11.25 -27.98 -21.26
N LYS A 38 11.84 -27.78 -20.05
CA LYS A 38 11.44 -28.39 -18.79
C LYS A 38 10.53 -27.45 -17.97
N ALA A 39 9.95 -26.42 -18.59
CA ALA A 39 9.08 -25.48 -17.90
C ALA A 39 7.78 -26.16 -17.45
N HIS A 40 7.41 -25.91 -16.21
CA HIS A 40 6.13 -26.34 -15.64
C HIS A 40 5.04 -25.32 -15.95
N TYR A 41 3.83 -25.76 -16.19
CA TYR A 41 2.69 -24.86 -16.41
C TYR A 41 1.83 -24.72 -15.14
N CYS A 42 1.62 -23.49 -14.69
CA CYS A 42 0.72 -23.18 -13.59
C CYS A 42 -0.63 -22.65 -14.13
N ARG A 43 -1.70 -23.43 -13.90
CA ARG A 43 -3.06 -23.05 -14.37
C ARG A 43 -3.58 -21.76 -13.72
N LYS A 44 -3.30 -21.56 -12.41
CA LYS A 44 -3.79 -20.39 -11.66
C LYS A 44 -3.19 -19.08 -12.16
N THR A 45 -1.89 -19.06 -12.45
CA THR A 45 -1.19 -17.86 -12.96
C THR A 45 -1.18 -17.79 -14.48
N LYS A 46 -1.74 -18.80 -15.17
CA LYS A 46 -1.78 -18.94 -16.64
C LYS A 46 -0.40 -18.72 -17.28
N SER A 47 0.65 -19.24 -16.65
CA SER A 47 2.05 -19.03 -17.05
C SER A 47 2.88 -20.29 -16.95
N ALA A 48 3.90 -20.40 -17.81
CA ALA A 48 4.94 -21.39 -17.70
C ALA A 48 6.06 -20.86 -16.81
N TYR A 49 6.64 -21.70 -15.96
CA TYR A 49 7.74 -21.30 -15.10
C TYR A 49 8.83 -22.38 -14.99
N ILE A 50 10.05 -21.91 -14.71
CA ILE A 50 11.22 -22.75 -14.40
C ILE A 50 11.68 -22.33 -13.00
N ARG A 51 11.88 -23.27 -12.10
CA ARG A 51 12.45 -23.06 -10.78
C ARG A 51 13.87 -23.56 -10.75
N LEU A 52 14.82 -22.72 -10.36
CA LEU A 52 16.24 -23.07 -10.22
C LEU A 52 16.82 -22.40 -8.99
N ASP A 53 17.70 -23.10 -8.29
CA ASP A 53 18.50 -22.52 -7.23
C ASP A 53 19.87 -22.16 -7.80
N ALA A 54 20.35 -20.97 -7.49
CA ALA A 54 21.55 -20.38 -8.06
C ALA A 54 22.27 -19.51 -7.01
N LYS A 55 23.47 -19.02 -7.37
CA LYS A 55 24.11 -17.95 -6.61
C LYS A 55 24.21 -16.69 -7.46
N GLN A 56 23.96 -15.56 -6.83
CA GLN A 56 24.18 -14.24 -7.41
C GLN A 56 25.17 -13.47 -6.54
N ASN A 57 26.35 -13.15 -7.07
CA ASN A 57 27.42 -12.52 -6.31
C ASN A 57 27.74 -13.24 -4.98
N GLY A 58 27.78 -14.57 -5.00
CA GLY A 58 28.03 -15.40 -3.82
C GLY A 58 26.82 -15.65 -2.92
N ILE A 59 25.72 -14.91 -3.10
CA ILE A 59 24.50 -15.03 -2.28
C ILE A 59 23.60 -16.12 -2.90
N PRO A 60 23.17 -17.13 -2.11
CA PRO A 60 22.24 -18.12 -2.60
C PRO A 60 20.87 -17.51 -2.87
N VAL A 61 20.29 -17.80 -4.03
CA VAL A 61 19.02 -17.27 -4.49
C VAL A 61 18.22 -18.34 -5.22
N ARG A 62 16.90 -18.25 -5.14
CA ARG A 62 15.98 -19.03 -5.95
C ARG A 62 15.44 -18.19 -7.09
N LEU A 63 15.49 -18.72 -8.27
CA LEU A 63 15.04 -18.07 -9.50
C LEU A 63 13.74 -18.73 -9.96
N PHE A 64 12.77 -17.91 -10.31
CA PHE A 64 11.58 -18.28 -11.04
C PHE A 64 11.60 -17.55 -12.39
N LEU A 65 11.91 -18.25 -13.47
CA LEU A 65 11.80 -17.73 -14.81
C LEU A 65 10.37 -17.98 -15.29
N ILE A 66 9.67 -16.92 -15.68
CA ILE A 66 8.23 -16.95 -15.91
C ILE A 66 7.95 -16.48 -17.34
N ARG A 67 7.09 -17.21 -18.06
CA ARG A 67 6.57 -16.80 -19.36
C ARG A 67 5.06 -16.87 -19.38
N TYR A 68 4.42 -15.73 -19.58
CA TYR A 68 2.97 -15.67 -19.75
C TYR A 68 2.56 -16.17 -21.14
N ARG A 69 1.40 -16.82 -21.22
CA ARG A 69 0.89 -17.40 -22.48
C ARG A 69 0.76 -16.35 -23.60
N LYS A 70 0.42 -15.10 -23.25
CA LYS A 70 0.26 -13.98 -24.20
C LYS A 70 1.57 -13.29 -24.58
N HIS A 71 2.66 -13.52 -23.85
CA HIS A 71 3.94 -12.86 -24.07
C HIS A 71 5.02 -13.90 -24.33
N GLN A 72 5.80 -13.71 -25.39
CA GLN A 72 6.92 -14.60 -25.71
C GLN A 72 8.13 -14.38 -24.80
N GLN A 73 8.17 -13.24 -24.11
CA GLN A 73 9.31 -12.86 -23.28
C GLN A 73 9.27 -13.52 -21.90
N TRP A 74 10.40 -14.03 -21.48
CA TRP A 74 10.63 -14.54 -20.15
C TRP A 74 10.96 -13.41 -19.18
N THR A 75 10.50 -13.53 -17.95
CA THR A 75 10.79 -12.63 -16.85
C THR A 75 11.38 -13.44 -15.70
N ILE A 76 12.29 -12.85 -14.93
CA ILE A 76 12.89 -13.50 -13.76
C ILE A 76 12.36 -12.84 -12.49
N ILE A 77 11.80 -13.64 -11.59
CA ILE A 77 11.61 -13.29 -10.19
C ILE A 77 12.67 -14.03 -9.39
N LEU A 78 13.40 -13.29 -8.58
CA LEU A 78 14.42 -13.79 -7.68
C LEU A 78 13.95 -13.68 -6.26
N THR A 79 14.23 -14.69 -5.43
CA THR A 79 14.01 -14.59 -3.97
C THR A 79 15.17 -15.19 -3.20
N THR A 80 15.45 -14.66 -2.02
CA THR A 80 16.37 -15.23 -1.03
C THR A 80 15.66 -16.17 -0.05
N ASP A 81 14.33 -16.27 -0.13
CA ASP A 81 13.54 -17.20 0.67
C ASP A 81 13.34 -18.51 -0.08
N PHE A 82 14.00 -19.55 0.38
CA PHE A 82 13.93 -20.89 -0.19
C PHE A 82 12.68 -21.69 0.23
N SER A 83 11.90 -21.19 1.17
CA SER A 83 10.62 -21.81 1.57
C SER A 83 9.52 -21.56 0.54
N LEU A 84 9.62 -20.45 -0.23
CA LEU A 84 8.61 -20.03 -1.17
C LEU A 84 8.52 -20.97 -2.38
N ARG A 85 7.28 -21.40 -2.65
CA ARG A 85 6.92 -22.04 -3.93
C ARG A 85 6.64 -20.96 -4.99
N TYR A 86 6.66 -21.36 -6.26
CA TYR A 86 6.43 -20.45 -7.39
C TYR A 86 5.21 -19.53 -7.21
N ARG A 87 4.06 -20.11 -6.83
CA ARG A 87 2.82 -19.35 -6.68
C ARG A 87 2.92 -18.29 -5.57
N GLN A 88 3.47 -18.65 -4.43
CA GLN A 88 3.65 -17.73 -3.30
C GLN A 88 4.60 -16.59 -3.65
N ALA A 89 5.74 -16.91 -4.29
CA ALA A 89 6.68 -15.90 -4.76
C ALA A 89 6.05 -14.96 -5.80
N PHE A 90 5.21 -15.50 -6.67
CA PHE A 90 4.49 -14.72 -7.68
C PHE A 90 3.46 -13.77 -7.03
N GLU A 91 2.64 -14.27 -6.13
CA GLU A 91 1.63 -13.50 -5.40
C GLU A 91 2.29 -12.39 -4.55
N LEU A 92 3.36 -12.72 -3.81
CA LEU A 92 4.13 -11.72 -3.05
C LEU A 92 4.76 -10.65 -3.94
N TYR A 93 5.30 -11.03 -5.10
CA TYR A 93 5.86 -10.05 -6.03
C TYR A 93 4.77 -9.13 -6.61
N GLN A 94 3.56 -9.62 -6.81
CA GLN A 94 2.45 -8.81 -7.31
C GLN A 94 2.03 -7.71 -6.34
N ILE A 95 2.20 -7.91 -5.02
CA ILE A 95 1.92 -6.87 -4.00
C ILE A 95 2.70 -5.59 -4.28
N ARG A 96 3.91 -5.69 -4.87
CA ARG A 96 4.68 -4.52 -5.29
C ARG A 96 3.90 -3.55 -6.20
N TRP A 97 2.99 -4.09 -7.03
CA TRP A 97 2.16 -3.27 -7.92
C TRP A 97 1.27 -2.29 -7.15
N ASN A 98 0.89 -2.62 -5.93
CA ASN A 98 0.09 -1.74 -5.09
C ASN A 98 0.80 -0.41 -4.78
N ILE A 99 2.13 -0.41 -4.75
CA ILE A 99 2.93 0.81 -4.57
C ILE A 99 2.74 1.74 -5.78
N GLU A 100 2.76 1.20 -6.98
CA GLU A 100 2.56 1.97 -8.23
C GLU A 100 1.12 2.51 -8.32
N VAL A 101 0.14 1.72 -7.90
CA VAL A 101 -1.26 2.12 -7.81
C VAL A 101 -1.42 3.26 -6.79
N LEU A 102 -0.86 3.10 -5.59
CA LEU A 102 -0.87 4.15 -4.56
C LEU A 102 -0.31 5.48 -5.09
N TRP A 103 0.86 5.46 -5.72
CA TRP A 103 1.45 6.67 -6.30
C TRP A 103 0.59 7.28 -7.39
N LYS A 104 -0.03 6.45 -8.23
CA LYS A 104 -0.96 6.89 -9.25
C LYS A 104 -2.17 7.57 -8.61
N ASP A 105 -2.83 6.92 -7.66
CA ASP A 105 -4.03 7.43 -7.00
C ASP A 105 -3.73 8.74 -6.26
N CYS A 106 -2.61 8.82 -5.52
CA CYS A 106 -2.19 10.04 -4.84
C CYS A 106 -1.93 11.21 -5.80
N LYS A 107 -1.33 10.95 -6.97
CA LYS A 107 -1.08 11.99 -7.98
C LYS A 107 -2.33 12.41 -8.73
N GLU A 108 -3.20 11.45 -9.05
CA GLU A 108 -4.39 11.68 -9.87
C GLU A 108 -5.52 12.35 -9.07
N TYR A 109 -5.73 11.93 -7.82
CA TYR A 109 -6.87 12.37 -7.02
C TYR A 109 -6.48 13.31 -5.88
N LEU A 110 -5.31 13.15 -5.27
CA LEU A 110 -4.92 13.85 -4.05
C LEU A 110 -3.82 14.90 -4.27
N GLU A 111 -3.54 15.25 -5.51
CA GLU A 111 -2.62 16.33 -5.91
C GLU A 111 -1.17 16.17 -5.38
N LEU A 112 -0.73 14.95 -5.08
CA LEU A 112 0.62 14.69 -4.61
C LEU A 112 1.67 15.28 -5.55
N GLY A 113 2.54 16.14 -4.99
CA GLY A 113 3.60 16.83 -5.71
C GLY A 113 3.18 18.15 -6.35
N LYS A 114 1.98 18.66 -6.07
CA LYS A 114 1.53 19.99 -6.50
C LYS A 114 1.76 21.10 -5.46
N TYR A 115 2.30 20.75 -4.29
CA TYR A 115 2.65 21.73 -3.27
C TYR A 115 3.65 22.75 -3.81
N GLN A 116 3.33 24.06 -3.66
CA GLN A 116 4.12 25.15 -4.22
C GLN A 116 5.04 25.83 -3.20
N GLY A 117 4.96 25.44 -1.93
CA GLY A 117 5.84 25.98 -0.90
C GLY A 117 7.29 25.54 -1.10
N ARG A 118 8.24 26.42 -0.71
CA ARG A 118 9.69 26.16 -0.77
C ARG A 118 10.24 25.53 0.52
N ASP A 119 9.42 25.50 1.54
CA ASP A 119 9.73 24.97 2.84
C ASP A 119 9.68 23.43 2.84
N LEU A 120 10.71 22.79 3.40
CA LEU A 120 10.82 21.33 3.46
C LEU A 120 9.77 20.73 4.40
N ASP A 121 9.54 21.37 5.55
CA ASP A 121 8.58 20.87 6.54
C ASP A 121 7.15 20.91 5.98
N GLY A 122 6.81 21.95 5.23
CA GLY A 122 5.55 22.03 4.51
C GLY A 122 5.40 20.96 3.44
N GLN A 123 6.47 20.62 2.71
CA GLN A 123 6.45 19.52 1.74
C GLN A 123 6.25 18.16 2.42
N ILE A 124 6.90 17.93 3.56
CA ILE A 124 6.74 16.72 4.36
C ILE A 124 5.30 16.61 4.88
N ALA A 125 4.75 17.73 5.40
CA ALA A 125 3.38 17.79 5.90
C ALA A 125 2.37 17.48 4.78
N ASP A 126 2.52 18.10 3.61
CA ASP A 126 1.67 17.86 2.43
C ASP A 126 1.68 16.38 2.03
N CYS A 127 2.86 15.80 1.84
CA CYS A 127 2.98 14.38 1.53
C CYS A 127 2.34 13.48 2.60
N THR A 128 2.53 13.82 3.88
CA THR A 128 1.98 13.06 4.99
C THR A 128 0.46 13.08 4.97
N ILE A 129 -0.14 14.25 4.79
CA ILE A 129 -1.60 14.44 4.69
C ILE A 129 -2.16 13.63 3.52
N VAL A 130 -1.52 13.73 2.35
CA VAL A 130 -1.95 12.97 1.16
C VAL A 130 -1.96 11.47 1.43
N PHE A 131 -0.92 10.92 2.08
CA PHE A 131 -0.89 9.50 2.40
C PHE A 131 -1.93 9.10 3.45
N ILE A 132 -2.20 9.95 4.45
CA ILE A 132 -3.26 9.70 5.44
C ILE A 132 -4.61 9.65 4.74
N ILE A 133 -4.93 10.64 3.91
CA ILE A 133 -6.19 10.68 3.15
C ILE A 133 -6.32 9.44 2.26
N HIS A 134 -5.26 9.06 1.54
CA HIS A 134 -5.29 7.85 0.73
C HIS A 134 -5.59 6.59 1.54
N GLN A 135 -5.03 6.46 2.75
CA GLN A 135 -5.29 5.32 3.62
C GLN A 135 -6.74 5.30 4.09
N ILE A 136 -7.30 6.45 4.52
CA ILE A 136 -8.70 6.57 4.95
C ILE A 136 -9.64 6.17 3.80
N LEU A 137 -9.46 6.73 2.60
CA LEU A 137 -10.28 6.39 1.44
C LEU A 137 -10.13 4.93 1.00
N THR A 138 -8.94 4.36 1.17
CA THR A 138 -8.71 2.92 0.88
C THR A 138 -9.43 2.02 1.88
N LEU A 139 -9.47 2.42 3.16
CA LEU A 139 -10.25 1.72 4.19
C LEU A 139 -11.74 1.83 3.90
N GLU A 140 -12.23 3.03 3.60
CA GLU A 140 -13.63 3.26 3.20
C GLU A 140 -14.01 2.36 2.02
N LYS A 141 -13.20 2.33 0.97
CA LYS A 141 -13.39 1.43 -0.16
C LYS A 141 -13.50 -0.04 0.27
N ARG A 142 -12.71 -0.47 1.25
CA ARG A 142 -12.67 -1.87 1.70
C ARG A 142 -13.96 -2.30 2.40
N PHE A 143 -14.61 -1.37 3.10
CA PHE A 143 -15.81 -1.65 3.88
C PHE A 143 -17.11 -1.20 3.19
N SER A 144 -17.01 -0.58 2.03
CA SER A 144 -18.13 -0.13 1.21
C SER A 144 -18.27 -0.97 -0.08
N SER A 145 -19.25 -0.64 -0.89
CA SER A 145 -19.53 -1.30 -2.18
C SER A 145 -18.79 -0.71 -3.38
N TYR A 146 -17.90 0.26 -3.18
CA TYR A 146 -17.18 0.92 -4.27
C TYR A 146 -16.16 -0.02 -4.94
N GLU A 147 -16.14 -0.02 -6.27
CA GLU A 147 -15.19 -0.85 -7.03
C GLU A 147 -13.83 -0.19 -7.20
N THR A 148 -13.80 1.13 -7.39
CA THR A 148 -12.57 1.88 -7.67
C THR A 148 -12.26 2.92 -6.60
N PHE A 149 -10.98 3.32 -6.49
CA PHE A 149 -10.57 4.42 -5.61
C PHE A 149 -11.20 5.76 -6.06
N GLY A 150 -11.29 5.97 -7.38
CA GLY A 150 -11.87 7.19 -7.94
C GLY A 150 -13.35 7.38 -7.61
N GLU A 151 -14.12 6.31 -7.42
CA GLU A 151 -15.53 6.40 -6.99
C GLU A 151 -15.62 6.90 -5.56
N VAL A 152 -14.84 6.30 -4.64
CA VAL A 152 -14.78 6.74 -3.24
C VAL A 152 -14.35 8.21 -3.14
N PHE A 153 -13.30 8.58 -3.89
CA PHE A 153 -12.81 9.95 -3.91
C PHE A 153 -13.88 10.95 -4.36
N LYS A 154 -14.61 10.66 -5.45
CA LYS A 154 -15.66 11.56 -5.97
C LYS A 154 -16.82 11.71 -4.98
N GLU A 155 -17.21 10.64 -4.30
CA GLU A 155 -18.28 10.75 -3.30
C GLU A 155 -17.81 11.55 -2.09
N ALA A 156 -16.61 11.30 -1.57
CA ALA A 156 -16.02 12.08 -0.49
C ALA A 156 -15.84 13.57 -0.87
N GLU A 157 -15.44 13.85 -2.12
CA GLU A 157 -15.34 15.22 -2.65
C GLU A 157 -16.71 15.91 -2.69
N LYS A 158 -17.73 15.20 -3.13
CA LYS A 158 -19.11 15.71 -3.17
C LYS A 158 -19.63 16.01 -1.78
N GLU A 159 -19.48 15.09 -0.83
CA GLU A 159 -19.82 15.31 0.57
C GLU A 159 -19.08 16.52 1.15
N ALA A 160 -17.76 16.59 0.94
CA ALA A 160 -16.94 17.69 1.43
C ALA A 160 -17.35 19.06 0.87
N ARG A 161 -17.86 19.12 -0.37
CA ARG A 161 -18.37 20.37 -0.97
C ARG A 161 -19.67 20.86 -0.34
N MET A 162 -20.43 19.94 0.24
CA MET A 162 -21.71 20.28 0.93
C MET A 162 -21.52 20.81 2.34
N LEU A 163 -20.32 20.60 2.91
CA LEU A 163 -19.99 20.99 4.27
C LEU A 163 -19.36 22.39 4.33
N THR A 164 -19.63 23.14 5.39
CA THR A 164 -18.88 24.35 5.74
C THR A 164 -17.44 23.99 6.11
N LEU A 165 -16.51 24.97 6.14
CA LEU A 165 -15.12 24.71 6.52
C LEU A 165 -15.03 24.02 7.90
N TRP A 166 -15.81 24.47 8.86
CA TRP A 166 -15.83 23.93 10.22
C TRP A 166 -16.37 22.50 10.26
N GLU A 167 -17.47 22.24 9.58
CA GLU A 167 -18.02 20.88 9.46
C GLU A 167 -17.02 19.93 8.81
N ARG A 168 -16.24 20.39 7.82
CA ARG A 168 -15.16 19.58 7.20
C ARG A 168 -14.06 19.23 8.19
N ILE A 169 -13.62 20.19 9.00
CA ILE A 169 -12.61 19.95 10.03
C ILE A 169 -13.13 18.96 11.07
N LEU A 170 -14.36 19.14 11.52
CA LEU A 170 -15.00 18.25 12.49
C LEU A 170 -15.18 16.83 11.96
N ASP A 171 -15.65 16.68 10.72
CA ASP A 171 -15.80 15.38 10.07
C ASP A 171 -14.44 14.68 9.91
N PHE A 172 -13.41 15.42 9.54
CA PHE A 172 -12.04 14.90 9.46
C PHE A 172 -11.53 14.38 10.82
N VAL A 173 -11.68 15.19 11.89
CA VAL A 173 -11.27 14.80 13.24
C VAL A 173 -12.06 13.58 13.72
N TYR A 174 -13.37 13.55 13.49
CA TYR A 174 -14.22 12.41 13.84
C TYR A 174 -13.80 11.12 13.12
N LYS A 175 -13.55 11.18 11.83
CA LYS A 175 -13.05 10.03 11.04
C LYS A 175 -11.68 9.55 11.52
N MET A 176 -10.79 10.48 11.86
CA MET A 176 -9.48 10.16 12.45
C MET A 176 -9.63 9.41 13.78
N LEU A 177 -10.47 9.92 14.69
CA LEU A 177 -10.72 9.31 15.99
C LEU A 177 -11.33 7.92 15.84
N ASN A 178 -12.31 7.75 14.96
CA ASN A 178 -12.92 6.45 14.69
C ASN A 178 -11.91 5.44 14.12
N THR A 179 -11.00 5.87 13.26
CA THR A 179 -9.95 5.00 12.72
C THR A 179 -8.94 4.60 13.81
N CYS A 180 -8.58 5.53 14.69
CA CYS A 180 -7.69 5.25 15.81
C CYS A 180 -8.36 4.34 16.86
N SER A 181 -9.64 4.53 17.18
CA SER A 181 -10.35 3.69 18.14
C SER A 181 -10.55 2.26 17.64
N PHE A 182 -10.75 2.08 16.36
CA PHE A 182 -10.80 0.73 15.74
C PHE A 182 -9.46 -0.03 15.89
N LEU A 183 -8.35 0.68 15.96
CA LEU A 183 -7.02 0.08 16.18
C LEU A 183 -6.72 -0.23 17.65
N TYR A 184 -7.47 0.34 18.60
CA TYR A 184 -7.06 0.31 20.01
C TYR A 184 -7.86 -0.59 20.95
N ASN A 185 -9.10 -0.99 20.69
CA ASN A 185 -9.79 -2.10 21.40
C ASN A 185 -11.30 -2.21 21.11
N GLU A 186 -11.79 -3.46 21.15
CA GLU A 186 -13.21 -3.82 20.94
C GLU A 186 -14.16 -3.53 22.14
N GLY A 187 -13.68 -2.99 23.24
CA GLY A 187 -14.46 -2.91 24.48
C GLY A 187 -15.08 -1.55 24.85
N ASP A 188 -14.40 -0.44 24.54
CA ASP A 188 -14.80 0.90 25.01
C ASP A 188 -15.35 1.83 23.92
N ASP A 189 -15.55 1.30 22.74
CA ASP A 189 -15.80 2.04 21.50
C ASP A 189 -17.14 2.80 21.49
N VAL A 190 -18.17 2.25 22.11
CA VAL A 190 -19.53 2.82 22.06
C VAL A 190 -19.62 4.11 22.90
N LEU A 191 -18.93 4.13 24.05
CA LEU A 191 -18.98 5.28 24.97
C LEU A 191 -18.22 6.50 24.42
N ILE A 192 -17.06 6.26 23.79
CA ILE A 192 -16.25 7.32 23.18
C ILE A 192 -16.98 7.92 21.97
N ARG A 193 -17.55 7.07 21.11
CA ARG A 193 -18.33 7.50 19.94
C ARG A 193 -19.53 8.33 20.35
N GLN A 194 -20.29 7.87 21.34
CA GLN A 194 -21.47 8.57 21.85
C GLN A 194 -21.09 9.91 22.45
N THR A 195 -20.05 9.96 23.30
CA THR A 195 -19.59 11.19 23.95
C THR A 195 -19.07 12.22 22.96
N VAL A 196 -18.34 11.80 21.94
CA VAL A 196 -17.83 12.68 20.87
C VAL A 196 -19.01 13.18 20.03
N PHE A 197 -19.89 12.29 19.60
CA PHE A 197 -21.07 12.64 18.81
C PHE A 197 -22.01 13.59 19.54
N ASP A 198 -22.35 13.32 20.81
CA ASP A 198 -23.22 14.17 21.63
C ASP A 198 -22.60 15.55 21.92
N SER A 199 -21.26 15.59 22.05
CA SER A 199 -20.53 16.85 22.20
C SER A 199 -20.57 17.71 20.94
N PHE A 200 -20.58 17.10 19.76
CA PHE A 200 -20.62 17.80 18.46
C PHE A 200 -22.05 18.15 18.02
N CYS A 201 -23.03 17.28 18.23
CA CYS A 201 -24.43 17.55 17.87
C CYS A 201 -25.11 18.58 18.77
N GLY A 202 -24.59 18.80 19.99
CA GLY A 202 -25.08 19.82 20.92
C GLY A 202 -24.50 21.22 20.72
N MET A 203 -23.60 21.43 19.75
CA MET A 203 -22.96 22.71 19.55
C MET A 203 -23.75 23.61 18.60
N ASP A 204 -24.24 24.74 19.16
CA ASP A 204 -24.75 25.84 18.34
C ASP A 204 -23.57 26.61 17.75
N ILE A 205 -23.38 26.50 16.43
CA ILE A 205 -22.22 26.96 15.64
C ILE A 205 -22.02 28.50 15.73
N ASN A 206 -22.94 29.24 16.36
CA ASN A 206 -22.92 30.69 16.44
C ASN A 206 -22.21 31.27 17.67
N GLN A 207 -21.61 30.47 18.54
CA GLN A 207 -20.91 30.94 19.75
C GLN A 207 -19.43 30.57 19.76
N GLU A 208 -18.59 31.43 19.22
CA GLU A 208 -17.10 31.26 19.14
C GLU A 208 -16.43 31.02 20.52
N THR A 209 -16.99 31.51 21.59
CA THR A 209 -16.42 31.37 22.95
C THR A 209 -16.59 29.98 23.57
N HIS A 210 -17.54 29.19 23.10
CA HIS A 210 -17.85 27.88 23.69
C HIS A 210 -16.92 26.77 23.19
N TRP A 211 -16.24 26.98 22.08
CA TRP A 211 -15.35 26.03 21.47
C TRP A 211 -14.10 25.74 22.31
N TYR A 212 -13.47 26.76 22.85
CA TYR A 212 -12.27 26.58 23.67
C TYR A 212 -12.54 25.76 24.92
N GLU A 213 -13.65 26.01 25.61
CA GLU A 213 -14.06 25.23 26.81
C GLU A 213 -14.36 23.76 26.46
N THR A 214 -14.90 23.49 25.29
CA THR A 214 -15.26 22.13 24.89
C THR A 214 -14.02 21.33 24.47
N ILE A 215 -13.07 21.95 23.76
CA ILE A 215 -11.76 21.32 23.43
C ILE A 215 -10.96 21.04 24.70
N GLU A 216 -10.98 21.96 25.69
CA GLU A 216 -10.32 21.78 26.97
C GLU A 216 -10.92 20.60 27.76
N LYS A 217 -12.25 20.47 27.76
CA LYS A 217 -12.97 19.36 28.41
C LYS A 217 -12.75 18.02 27.70
N MET A 218 -12.53 18.00 26.36
CA MET A 218 -12.19 16.80 25.60
C MET A 218 -10.75 16.35 25.86
N THR A 219 -9.79 17.27 25.89
CA THR A 219 -8.38 16.97 26.19
C THR A 219 -8.21 16.40 27.60
N PHE A 220 -8.97 16.88 28.57
CA PHE A 220 -8.93 16.38 29.96
C PHE A 220 -9.59 15.01 30.17
N LYS A 221 -10.41 14.52 29.22
CA LYS A 221 -11.04 13.19 29.29
C LYS A 221 -10.26 12.11 28.54
N LEU A 222 -9.25 12.49 27.75
CA LEU A 222 -8.42 11.57 26.96
C LEU A 222 -7.07 11.25 27.62
N PHE A 223 -6.78 11.86 28.78
CA PHE A 223 -5.66 11.55 29.66
C PHE A 223 -6.20 11.18 31.06
#